data_882d119e21ff7f1f76bb04043a39b94b
#
_entry.id   882d119e21ff7f1f76bb04043a39b94b
#
_cell.length_a   1.000
_cell.length_b   1.000
_cell.length_c   1.000
_cell.angle_alpha   90.00
_cell.angle_beta   90.00
_cell.angle_gamma   90.00
#
_symmetry.space_group_name_H-M   'P 1'
#
loop_
_entity.id
_entity.type
_entity.pdbx_description
1 polymer ?
#
loop_
_entity_poly.entity_id
_entity_poly.type
_entity_poly.pdbx_seq_one_letter_code
_entity_poly.pdbx_strand_id
1 'polypeptide(L)'
;MENISVFEGDLSNLWKLQKLPPIQHLTWDWWWWLLMLDDEDDTAAGRQLMVLWSTKDNPLVEVNGHPWMPKGRPGFDEDGGIAMDGMIAAWWFDGKKMIEPLILEESRIVVIAEGHPDWPAKKGGVVASTTSSEYSMGLSPDETSFWLRLETKEGDFDFTMKPWNRAMSTMKQADAIYAGGMGYGITRLHGALCEGTIDGVSTKGTSYFQKVCVQAPSVPWFWGMLHLDDGSYIDWFLPHLAPTITARDSRPWKNRDITHFAISEGGLFHDVNRERSERFSSLKVERSCQTNGLPVFHVHMWNGVTEIKIEAKAVSRAHWTFDQPTRGGMTSHLTYNEYPLEVVRMEIEDEKGIRTRKDWGKIRGNAEHSWGLLH
;
A
#
# COMPACT_ATOMS: atom_id res chain seq x y z
N MET A 1 2.62 -9.15 -33.37
CA MET A 1 2.41 -9.17 -31.91
C MET A 1 1.75 -7.85 -31.57
N GLU A 2 0.47 -7.89 -31.29
CA GLU A 2 -0.27 -6.69 -30.87
C GLU A 2 0.34 -6.18 -29.56
N ASN A 3 0.74 -4.91 -29.56
CA ASN A 3 1.12 -4.19 -28.35
C ASN A 3 -0.15 -3.99 -27.51
N ILE A 4 -0.52 -4.99 -26.75
CA ILE A 4 -1.55 -4.78 -25.74
C ILE A 4 -0.91 -3.93 -24.67
N SER A 5 -1.19 -2.63 -24.71
CA SER A 5 -0.90 -1.74 -23.60
C SER A 5 -1.71 -2.23 -22.41
N VAL A 6 -1.07 -2.75 -21.40
CA VAL A 6 -1.73 -3.32 -20.23
C VAL A 6 -1.86 -2.30 -19.12
N PHE A 7 -1.32 -1.11 -19.28
CA PHE A 7 -1.56 0.01 -18.41
C PHE A 7 -2.87 0.70 -18.80
N GLU A 8 -3.86 0.60 -17.92
CA GLU A 8 -5.13 1.30 -18.04
C GLU A 8 -5.03 2.69 -17.40
N GLY A 9 -4.36 3.62 -18.05
CA GLY A 9 -4.21 4.97 -17.55
C GLY A 9 -2.99 5.69 -18.10
N ASP A 10 -2.84 6.93 -17.68
CA ASP A 10 -1.72 7.79 -18.04
C ASP A 10 -0.65 7.76 -16.95
N LEU A 11 0.57 7.35 -17.27
CA LEU A 11 1.71 7.30 -16.35
C LEU A 11 1.97 8.65 -15.68
N SER A 12 1.64 9.77 -16.33
CA SER A 12 1.75 11.09 -15.71
C SER A 12 0.88 11.23 -14.44
N ASN A 13 -0.15 10.41 -14.26
CA ASN A 13 -0.97 10.41 -13.05
C ASN A 13 -0.20 9.96 -11.80
N LEU A 14 0.92 9.24 -11.96
CA LEU A 14 1.80 8.88 -10.85
C LEU A 14 2.38 10.11 -10.14
N TRP A 15 2.53 11.22 -10.86
CA TRP A 15 3.19 12.43 -10.39
C TRP A 15 2.22 13.60 -10.17
N LYS A 16 0.91 13.37 -10.31
CA LYS A 16 -0.12 14.38 -10.06
C LYS A 16 -0.57 14.37 -8.61
N LEU A 17 -0.89 15.54 -8.10
CA LEU A 17 -1.57 15.69 -6.82
C LEU A 17 -3.09 15.68 -7.00
N GLN A 18 -3.82 15.69 -5.89
CA GLN A 18 -5.29 15.76 -5.87
C GLN A 18 -5.81 16.91 -6.74
N LYS A 19 -6.67 16.59 -7.71
CA LYS A 19 -7.25 17.55 -8.66
C LYS A 19 -8.47 18.28 -8.14
N LEU A 20 -9.17 17.71 -7.16
CA LEU A 20 -10.35 18.33 -6.59
C LEU A 20 -9.96 19.56 -5.77
N PRO A 21 -10.79 20.61 -5.73
CA PRO A 21 -10.53 21.74 -4.83
C PRO A 21 -10.36 21.22 -3.40
N PRO A 22 -9.25 21.58 -2.72
CA PRO A 22 -8.94 21.02 -1.42
C PRO A 22 -10.07 21.26 -0.41
N ILE A 23 -10.49 20.19 0.26
CA ILE A 23 -11.30 20.28 1.47
C ILE A 23 -10.34 20.16 2.63
N GLN A 24 -10.18 21.23 3.38
CA GLN A 24 -9.29 21.28 4.52
C GLN A 24 -9.52 20.08 5.44
N HIS A 25 -8.42 19.42 5.85
CA HIS A 25 -8.36 18.23 6.68
C HIS A 25 -8.73 16.91 6.00
N LEU A 26 -9.20 16.91 4.75
CA LEU A 26 -9.60 15.69 4.04
C LEU A 26 -8.71 15.34 2.86
N THR A 27 -7.87 16.27 2.38
CA THR A 27 -7.03 16.05 1.21
C THR A 27 -5.73 15.38 1.59
N TRP A 28 -5.47 14.27 0.96
CA TRP A 28 -4.27 13.48 1.21
C TRP A 28 -3.76 12.85 -0.08
N ASP A 29 -2.46 12.99 -0.34
CA ASP A 29 -1.74 12.35 -1.44
C ASP A 29 -0.63 11.48 -0.89
N TRP A 30 -0.44 10.28 -1.48
CA TRP A 30 0.68 9.44 -1.10
C TRP A 30 1.16 8.53 -2.22
N TRP A 31 2.44 8.12 -2.11
CA TRP A 31 3.12 7.07 -2.86
C TRP A 31 3.52 6.02 -1.86
N TRP A 32 3.14 4.80 -2.09
CA TRP A 32 3.31 3.71 -1.14
C TRP A 32 3.85 2.47 -1.83
N TRP A 33 4.96 1.96 -1.32
CA TRP A 33 5.57 0.72 -1.75
C TRP A 33 5.50 -0.33 -0.65
N LEU A 34 5.25 -1.58 -1.05
CA LEU A 34 5.45 -2.77 -0.24
C LEU A 34 6.36 -3.72 -1.00
N LEU A 35 7.54 -4.02 -0.44
CA LEU A 35 8.49 -4.97 -0.95
C LEU A 35 8.39 -6.23 -0.09
N MET A 36 8.22 -7.39 -0.73
CA MET A 36 8.15 -8.71 -0.10
C MET A 36 9.36 -9.51 -0.58
N LEU A 37 10.41 -9.53 0.23
CA LEU A 37 11.74 -10.02 -0.12
C LEU A 37 11.98 -11.44 0.40
N ASP A 38 12.84 -12.17 -0.29
CA ASP A 38 13.33 -13.44 0.20
C ASP A 38 14.22 -13.24 1.44
N ASP A 39 14.24 -14.21 2.32
CA ASP A 39 15.17 -14.29 3.44
C ASP A 39 16.08 -15.54 3.32
N GLU A 40 17.10 -15.60 4.14
CA GLU A 40 18.07 -16.69 4.15
C GLU A 40 17.44 -18.02 4.59
N ASP A 41 16.44 -17.96 5.47
CA ASP A 41 15.77 -19.12 6.04
C ASP A 41 14.60 -19.62 5.16
N ASP A 42 14.35 -18.95 4.00
CA ASP A 42 13.24 -19.20 3.07
C ASP A 42 11.87 -19.30 3.78
N THR A 43 11.66 -18.41 4.75
CA THR A 43 10.41 -18.38 5.51
C THR A 43 9.23 -17.97 4.61
N ALA A 44 8.02 -18.39 4.98
CA ALA A 44 6.83 -18.13 4.18
C ALA A 44 6.51 -16.62 4.03
N ALA A 45 6.77 -15.84 5.08
CA ALA A 45 6.55 -14.39 5.06
C ALA A 45 7.74 -13.61 4.47
N GLY A 46 8.95 -14.19 4.46
CA GLY A 46 10.16 -13.51 4.03
C GLY A 46 10.48 -12.28 4.86
N ARG A 47 11.16 -11.33 4.25
CA ARG A 47 11.40 -9.98 4.79
C ARG A 47 10.48 -9.00 4.08
N GLN A 48 10.04 -7.94 4.76
CA GLN A 48 9.14 -6.97 4.13
C GLN A 48 9.51 -5.54 4.49
N LEU A 49 9.48 -4.66 3.50
CA LEU A 49 9.70 -3.24 3.63
C LEU A 49 8.48 -2.48 3.12
N MET A 50 7.88 -1.64 3.96
CA MET A 50 6.91 -0.65 3.53
C MET A 50 7.53 0.73 3.56
N VAL A 51 7.25 1.53 2.54
CA VAL A 51 7.65 2.94 2.49
C VAL A 51 6.52 3.80 1.98
N LEU A 52 6.26 4.89 2.67
CA LEU A 52 5.20 5.86 2.39
C LEU A 52 5.79 7.26 2.27
N TRP A 53 5.68 7.88 1.10
CA TRP A 53 5.80 9.33 0.92
C TRP A 53 4.41 9.93 0.95
N SER A 54 4.16 10.89 1.82
CA SER A 54 2.81 11.37 2.10
C SER A 54 2.78 12.88 2.25
N THR A 55 1.75 13.49 1.70
CA THR A 55 1.42 14.90 1.91
C THR A 55 0.00 15.02 2.43
N LYS A 56 -0.30 16.04 3.20
CA LYS A 56 -1.64 16.25 3.74
C LYS A 56 -1.97 17.73 3.89
N ASP A 57 -3.15 18.12 3.45
CA ASP A 57 -3.68 19.48 3.69
C ASP A 57 -4.35 19.54 5.06
N ASN A 58 -3.52 19.61 6.10
CA ASN A 58 -3.96 19.72 7.48
C ASN A 58 -2.96 20.53 8.31
N PRO A 59 -3.39 21.48 9.13
CA PRO A 59 -2.47 22.26 9.97
C PRO A 59 -1.79 21.42 11.06
N LEU A 60 -2.35 20.29 11.43
CA LEU A 60 -1.79 19.39 12.43
C LEU A 60 -2.23 17.96 12.16
N VAL A 61 -1.30 17.04 12.17
CA VAL A 61 -1.53 15.59 12.24
C VAL A 61 -0.64 15.04 13.34
N GLU A 62 -1.16 14.26 14.25
CA GLU A 62 -0.35 13.49 15.19
C GLU A 62 -0.17 12.08 14.63
N VAL A 63 1.08 11.68 14.41
CA VAL A 63 1.43 10.33 13.98
C VAL A 63 2.15 9.63 15.12
N ASN A 64 1.59 8.56 15.65
CA ASN A 64 2.08 7.87 16.86
C ASN A 64 2.33 8.84 18.04
N GLY A 65 1.47 9.86 18.19
CA GLY A 65 1.61 10.89 19.21
C GLY A 65 2.68 11.97 18.92
N HIS A 66 3.36 11.92 17.77
CA HIS A 66 4.27 12.97 17.33
C HIS A 66 3.53 13.99 16.46
N PRO A 67 3.50 15.26 16.84
CA PRO A 67 2.84 16.27 16.04
C PRO A 67 3.62 16.55 14.76
N TRP A 68 2.91 16.59 13.66
CA TRP A 68 3.38 17.03 12.37
C TRP A 68 2.52 18.20 11.90
N MET A 69 3.15 19.32 11.59
CA MET A 69 2.48 20.54 11.14
C MET A 69 2.91 20.92 9.73
N PRO A 70 2.31 20.29 8.70
CA PRO A 70 2.62 20.64 7.32
C PRO A 70 2.24 22.09 7.05
N LYS A 71 3.16 22.84 6.43
CA LYS A 71 3.02 24.28 6.17
C LYS A 71 2.70 24.52 4.70
N GLY A 72 1.63 25.23 4.47
CA GLY A 72 1.32 25.79 3.18
C GLY A 72 0.78 24.79 2.16
N ARG A 73 0.47 25.33 0.98
CA ARG A 73 0.03 24.56 -0.18
C ARG A 73 1.23 24.16 -1.01
N PRO A 74 1.07 23.13 -1.87
CA PRO A 74 2.09 22.81 -2.87
C PRO A 74 2.48 24.07 -3.66
N GLY A 75 3.79 24.24 -3.85
CA GLY A 75 4.38 25.28 -4.66
C GLY A 75 5.37 24.67 -5.65
N PHE A 76 6.09 25.52 -6.38
CA PHE A 76 7.18 25.08 -7.23
C PHE A 76 8.51 25.34 -6.51
N ASP A 77 9.46 24.42 -6.65
CA ASP A 77 10.84 24.64 -6.26
C ASP A 77 11.58 25.49 -7.33
N GLU A 78 12.86 25.75 -7.11
CA GLU A 78 13.71 26.55 -8.00
C GLU A 78 13.85 25.90 -9.39
N ASP A 79 13.71 24.57 -9.46
CA ASP A 79 13.87 23.76 -10.67
C ASP A 79 12.52 23.41 -11.32
N GLY A 80 11.40 23.90 -10.79
CA GLY A 80 10.06 23.69 -11.35
C GLY A 80 9.37 22.39 -10.91
N GLY A 81 9.93 21.65 -9.95
CA GLY A 81 9.28 20.53 -9.28
C GLY A 81 8.15 20.99 -8.38
N ILE A 82 7.16 20.14 -8.16
CA ILE A 82 6.09 20.42 -7.19
C ILE A 82 6.63 20.11 -5.81
N ALA A 83 6.82 21.14 -5.01
CA ALA A 83 7.43 21.04 -3.68
C ALA A 83 6.41 21.35 -2.59
N MET A 84 6.39 20.54 -1.54
CA MET A 84 5.48 20.67 -0.42
C MET A 84 6.04 20.04 0.85
N ASP A 85 5.49 20.44 1.99
CA ASP A 85 5.77 19.74 3.23
C ASP A 85 5.08 18.38 3.20
N GLY A 86 5.80 17.39 3.66
CA GLY A 86 5.36 16.02 3.67
C GLY A 86 5.96 15.23 4.82
N MET A 87 5.66 13.97 4.82
CA MET A 87 6.18 12.99 5.75
C MET A 87 6.64 11.76 4.98
N ILE A 88 7.79 11.25 5.37
CA ILE A 88 8.25 9.92 5.00
C ILE A 88 8.08 8.97 6.19
N ALA A 89 7.48 7.82 5.94
CA ALA A 89 7.28 6.79 6.94
C ALA A 89 7.63 5.42 6.37
N ALA A 90 8.28 4.58 7.15
CA ALA A 90 8.60 3.23 6.76
C ALA A 90 8.64 2.29 7.96
N TRP A 91 8.34 1.03 7.72
CA TRP A 91 8.64 -0.06 8.63
C TRP A 91 9.44 -1.16 7.89
N TRP A 92 10.18 -1.94 8.66
CA TRP A 92 10.98 -3.04 8.18
C TRP A 92 10.76 -4.30 9.03
N PHE A 93 10.34 -5.38 8.38
CA PHE A 93 10.32 -6.73 8.96
C PHE A 93 11.50 -7.51 8.41
N ASP A 94 12.48 -7.82 9.25
CA ASP A 94 13.73 -8.47 8.87
C ASP A 94 13.61 -10.01 8.70
N GLY A 95 12.38 -10.54 8.78
CA GLY A 95 12.07 -11.97 8.79
C GLY A 95 11.82 -12.51 10.19
N LYS A 96 12.20 -11.79 11.24
CA LYS A 96 12.08 -12.19 12.65
C LYS A 96 11.44 -11.11 13.51
N LYS A 97 11.85 -9.86 13.30
CA LYS A 97 11.44 -8.71 14.10
C LYS A 97 10.89 -7.59 13.22
N MET A 98 9.85 -6.94 13.70
CA MET A 98 9.36 -5.69 13.14
C MET A 98 10.14 -4.52 13.72
N ILE A 99 10.68 -3.69 12.85
CA ILE A 99 11.30 -2.39 13.17
C ILE A 99 10.33 -1.33 12.73
N GLU A 100 9.69 -0.68 13.70
CA GLU A 100 8.72 0.39 13.47
C GLU A 100 8.83 1.48 14.55
N PRO A 101 8.98 2.73 14.13
CA PRO A 101 9.26 3.11 12.75
C PRO A 101 10.69 2.75 12.34
N LEU A 102 10.89 2.34 11.09
CA LEU A 102 12.20 2.41 10.45
C LEU A 102 12.53 3.87 10.12
N ILE A 103 11.55 4.57 9.55
CA ILE A 103 11.57 6.01 9.25
C ILE A 103 10.24 6.59 9.70
N LEU A 104 10.29 7.75 10.37
CA LEU A 104 9.14 8.61 10.62
C LEU A 104 9.66 10.05 10.75
N GLU A 105 9.68 10.78 9.65
CA GLU A 105 10.30 12.08 9.58
C GLU A 105 9.45 13.07 8.79
N GLU A 106 9.39 14.31 9.29
CA GLU A 106 8.92 15.43 8.49
C GLU A 106 9.95 15.69 7.38
N SER A 107 9.45 15.97 6.18
CA SER A 107 10.31 16.12 5.02
C SER A 107 9.80 17.20 4.07
N ARG A 108 10.71 17.73 3.27
CA ARG A 108 10.37 18.47 2.06
C ARG A 108 10.21 17.46 0.94
N ILE A 109 8.99 17.27 0.46
CA ILE A 109 8.70 16.40 -0.69
C ILE A 109 8.76 17.23 -1.96
N VAL A 110 9.52 16.74 -2.94
CA VAL A 110 9.57 17.27 -4.30
C VAL A 110 9.11 16.18 -5.26
N VAL A 111 8.07 16.49 -6.02
CA VAL A 111 7.58 15.63 -7.09
C VAL A 111 8.22 16.07 -8.40
N ILE A 112 9.03 15.20 -8.96
CA ILE A 112 9.69 15.39 -10.25
C ILE A 112 8.71 14.91 -11.32
N ALA A 113 8.24 15.83 -12.17
CA ALA A 113 7.31 15.54 -13.24
C ALA A 113 7.77 16.18 -14.54
N GLU A 114 6.99 16.02 -15.61
CA GLU A 114 7.30 16.64 -16.89
C GLU A 114 7.49 18.15 -16.75
N GLY A 115 8.59 18.64 -17.33
CA GLY A 115 9.02 20.05 -17.20
C GLY A 115 10.07 20.30 -16.12
N HIS A 116 10.31 19.36 -15.22
CA HIS A 116 11.43 19.43 -14.28
C HIS A 116 12.75 19.15 -15.01
N PRO A 117 13.89 19.79 -14.63
CA PRO A 117 15.19 19.56 -15.27
C PRO A 117 15.60 18.09 -15.34
N ASP A 118 15.23 17.31 -14.34
CA ASP A 118 15.51 15.88 -14.27
C ASP A 118 14.49 15.01 -15.04
N TRP A 119 13.43 15.58 -15.60
CA TRP A 119 12.35 14.83 -16.21
C TRP A 119 12.78 13.83 -17.27
N PRO A 120 13.54 14.17 -18.30
CA PRO A 120 13.93 13.18 -19.29
C PRO A 120 14.78 12.05 -18.71
N ALA A 121 15.59 12.35 -17.71
CA ALA A 121 16.49 11.38 -17.09
C ALA A 121 15.78 10.45 -16.11
N LYS A 122 14.90 10.98 -15.29
CA LYS A 122 14.19 10.22 -14.22
C LYS A 122 12.77 9.81 -14.61
N LYS A 123 12.17 10.41 -15.66
CA LYS A 123 10.79 10.13 -16.11
C LYS A 123 9.73 10.30 -15.01
N GLY A 124 10.05 11.10 -14.01
CA GLY A 124 9.24 11.33 -12.84
C GLY A 124 9.70 10.56 -11.62
N GLY A 125 9.47 11.13 -10.47
CA GLY A 125 9.84 10.57 -9.19
C GLY A 125 9.37 11.43 -8.03
N VAL A 126 9.64 10.95 -6.82
CA VAL A 126 9.38 11.63 -5.56
C VAL A 126 10.63 11.57 -4.71
N VAL A 127 11.03 12.70 -4.20
CA VAL A 127 12.17 12.83 -3.30
C VAL A 127 11.67 13.45 -2.00
N ALA A 128 11.96 12.82 -0.88
CA ALA A 128 11.72 13.37 0.45
C ALA A 128 13.07 13.72 1.09
N SER A 129 13.34 15.01 1.24
CA SER A 129 14.55 15.51 1.87
C SER A 129 14.23 15.87 3.32
N THR A 130 15.01 15.32 4.24
CA THR A 130 14.98 15.64 5.66
C THR A 130 16.24 16.44 6.03
N THR A 131 16.44 16.73 7.30
CA THR A 131 17.64 17.42 7.76
C THR A 131 18.92 16.58 7.65
N SER A 132 18.80 15.26 7.52
CA SER A 132 19.92 14.32 7.59
C SER A 132 20.00 13.35 6.41
N SER A 133 18.92 13.14 5.69
CA SER A 133 18.82 12.07 4.69
C SER A 133 17.91 12.45 3.51
N GLU A 134 18.07 11.73 2.42
CA GLU A 134 17.20 11.81 1.26
C GLU A 134 16.64 10.43 0.95
N TYR A 135 15.33 10.37 0.78
CA TYR A 135 14.60 9.15 0.47
C TYR A 135 13.86 9.33 -0.85
N SER A 136 14.12 8.47 -1.82
CA SER A 136 13.62 8.70 -3.18
C SER A 136 13.09 7.45 -3.87
N MET A 137 12.17 7.66 -4.78
CA MET A 137 11.65 6.67 -5.71
C MET A 137 11.33 7.31 -7.05
N GLY A 138 11.32 6.53 -8.11
CA GLY A 138 10.98 7.06 -9.41
C GLY A 138 10.83 6.00 -10.49
N LEU A 139 10.53 6.49 -11.70
CA LEU A 139 10.42 5.69 -12.90
C LEU A 139 11.73 5.77 -13.68
N SER A 140 12.18 4.65 -14.25
CA SER A 140 13.35 4.61 -15.11
C SER A 140 13.14 5.44 -16.39
N PRO A 141 14.21 5.94 -17.02
CA PRO A 141 14.12 6.76 -18.24
C PRO A 141 13.39 6.08 -19.41
N ASP A 142 13.45 4.75 -19.49
CA ASP A 142 12.80 3.93 -20.52
C ASP A 142 11.38 3.49 -20.13
N GLU A 143 10.89 3.93 -18.96
CA GLU A 143 9.56 3.62 -18.42
C GLU A 143 9.30 2.11 -18.24
N THR A 144 10.36 1.31 -18.05
CA THR A 144 10.23 -0.15 -17.91
C THR A 144 10.33 -0.65 -16.48
N SER A 145 10.84 0.19 -15.57
CA SER A 145 11.04 -0.17 -14.16
C SER A 145 10.91 1.03 -13.24
N PHE A 146 10.64 0.74 -11.97
CA PHE A 146 10.78 1.71 -10.89
C PHE A 146 12.07 1.46 -10.13
N TRP A 147 12.51 2.46 -9.41
CA TRP A 147 13.61 2.38 -8.46
C TRP A 147 13.19 3.00 -7.12
N LEU A 148 13.85 2.57 -6.03
CA LEU A 148 13.64 3.05 -4.67
C LEU A 148 14.98 3.06 -3.94
N ARG A 149 15.28 4.16 -3.23
CA ARG A 149 16.50 4.33 -2.46
C ARG A 149 16.22 4.95 -1.11
N LEU A 150 16.71 4.30 -0.07
CA LEU A 150 16.62 4.76 1.31
C LEU A 150 17.97 4.54 1.99
N GLU A 151 18.45 5.58 2.64
CA GLU A 151 19.60 5.49 3.55
C GLU A 151 19.08 5.64 4.97
N THR A 152 19.20 4.58 5.77
CA THR A 152 18.67 4.55 7.13
C THR A 152 19.72 4.07 8.14
N LYS A 153 19.42 4.21 9.43
CA LYS A 153 20.30 3.70 10.49
C LYS A 153 20.36 2.17 10.56
N GLU A 154 19.31 1.52 10.04
CA GLU A 154 19.17 0.05 10.05
C GLU A 154 19.66 -0.59 8.75
N GLY A 155 20.10 0.23 7.77
CA GLY A 155 20.67 -0.21 6.52
C GLY A 155 20.29 0.68 5.34
N ASP A 156 21.04 0.48 4.26
CA ASP A 156 20.83 1.13 2.97
C ASP A 156 20.05 0.21 2.05
N PHE A 157 18.94 0.70 1.53
CA PHE A 157 18.04 -0.05 0.63
C PHE A 157 18.10 0.56 -0.76
N ASP A 158 18.54 -0.21 -1.75
CA ASP A 158 18.55 0.19 -3.16
C ASP A 158 17.91 -0.91 -4.01
N PHE A 159 16.73 -0.61 -4.57
CA PHE A 159 15.91 -1.57 -5.30
C PHE A 159 15.48 -1.09 -6.66
N THR A 160 15.38 -2.03 -7.59
CA THR A 160 14.71 -1.88 -8.88
C THR A 160 13.51 -2.82 -8.94
N MET A 161 12.35 -2.28 -9.35
CA MET A 161 11.10 -3.03 -9.47
C MET A 161 10.67 -3.08 -10.93
N LYS A 162 10.59 -4.28 -11.50
CA LYS A 162 10.17 -4.52 -12.89
C LYS A 162 8.77 -5.14 -12.90
N PRO A 163 7.77 -4.47 -13.51
CA PRO A 163 6.44 -5.04 -13.65
C PRO A 163 6.47 -6.42 -14.27
N TRP A 164 5.66 -7.33 -13.77
CA TRP A 164 5.57 -8.71 -14.27
C TRP A 164 5.14 -8.74 -15.74
N ASN A 165 5.67 -9.71 -16.47
CA ASN A 165 5.35 -10.05 -17.84
C ASN A 165 5.72 -8.98 -18.87
N ARG A 166 5.39 -7.71 -18.64
CA ARG A 166 5.67 -6.57 -19.52
C ARG A 166 5.83 -5.32 -18.69
N ALA A 167 6.50 -4.33 -19.23
CA ALA A 167 6.54 -3.00 -18.63
C ALA A 167 5.10 -2.51 -18.34
N MET A 168 4.84 -2.14 -17.11
CA MET A 168 3.54 -1.63 -16.62
C MET A 168 2.32 -2.56 -16.86
N SER A 169 2.53 -3.83 -17.20
CA SER A 169 1.46 -4.74 -17.60
C SER A 169 0.43 -5.03 -16.50
N THR A 170 0.82 -4.89 -15.24
CA THR A 170 -0.02 -5.13 -14.07
C THR A 170 -0.50 -3.85 -13.39
N MET A 171 -0.24 -2.70 -14.02
CA MET A 171 -0.65 -1.41 -13.47
C MET A 171 -2.09 -1.09 -13.85
N LYS A 172 -2.89 -0.67 -12.87
CA LYS A 172 -4.30 -0.32 -13.03
C LYS A 172 -4.60 1.02 -12.39
N GLN A 173 -5.45 1.79 -13.03
CA GLN A 173 -5.97 3.04 -12.49
C GLN A 173 -7.47 2.91 -12.20
N ALA A 174 -7.90 3.49 -11.08
CA ALA A 174 -9.30 3.66 -10.73
C ALA A 174 -9.48 5.04 -10.07
N ASP A 175 -10.60 5.68 -10.38
CA ASP A 175 -10.99 6.93 -9.76
C ASP A 175 -12.50 6.98 -9.54
N ALA A 176 -12.92 7.77 -8.57
CA ALA A 176 -14.32 8.05 -8.32
C ALA A 176 -14.48 9.46 -7.73
N ILE A 177 -15.55 10.14 -8.12
CA ILE A 177 -15.95 11.43 -7.57
C ILE A 177 -17.28 11.25 -6.86
N TYR A 178 -17.31 11.59 -5.58
CA TYR A 178 -18.51 11.53 -4.74
C TYR A 178 -19.12 12.91 -4.54
N ALA A 179 -20.33 12.95 -3.96
CA ALA A 179 -20.98 14.20 -3.61
C ALA A 179 -20.15 15.04 -2.61
N GLY A 180 -20.31 16.35 -2.67
CA GLY A 180 -19.66 17.31 -1.76
C GLY A 180 -18.17 17.53 -2.02
N GLY A 181 -17.68 17.24 -3.23
CA GLY A 181 -16.27 17.41 -3.58
C GLY A 181 -15.35 16.31 -3.04
N MET A 182 -15.91 15.24 -2.48
CA MET A 182 -15.15 14.08 -2.04
C MET A 182 -14.86 13.14 -3.21
N GLY A 183 -13.75 12.43 -3.14
CA GLY A 183 -13.37 11.47 -4.16
C GLY A 183 -11.98 10.88 -3.94
N TYR A 184 -11.59 10.00 -4.83
CA TYR A 184 -10.25 9.44 -4.86
C TYR A 184 -9.79 9.15 -6.30
N GLY A 185 -8.49 9.16 -6.50
CA GLY A 185 -7.83 8.56 -7.64
C GLY A 185 -6.73 7.63 -7.13
N ILE A 186 -6.67 6.43 -7.65
CA ILE A 186 -5.68 5.44 -7.26
C ILE A 186 -5.08 4.75 -8.48
N THR A 187 -3.76 4.71 -8.54
CA THR A 187 -3.01 3.92 -9.52
C THR A 187 -2.28 2.82 -8.77
N ARG A 188 -2.47 1.56 -9.16
CA ARG A 188 -1.87 0.39 -8.54
C ARG A 188 -1.00 -0.37 -9.52
N LEU A 189 0.20 -0.72 -9.10
CA LEU A 189 1.04 -1.75 -9.71
C LEU A 189 0.91 -3.00 -8.85
N HIS A 190 0.11 -3.97 -9.30
CA HIS A 190 -0.26 -5.14 -8.50
C HIS A 190 0.88 -6.14 -8.32
N GLY A 191 1.87 -6.12 -9.19
CA GLY A 191 3.02 -7.00 -9.04
C GLY A 191 4.21 -6.60 -9.89
N ALA A 192 5.36 -6.64 -9.29
CA ALA A 192 6.65 -6.45 -9.96
C ALA A 192 7.70 -7.36 -9.33
N LEU A 193 8.67 -7.79 -10.13
CA LEU A 193 9.89 -8.38 -9.61
C LEU A 193 10.69 -7.28 -8.92
N CYS A 194 11.22 -7.58 -7.77
CA CYS A 194 12.05 -6.69 -6.96
C CYS A 194 13.44 -7.28 -6.83
N GLU A 195 14.46 -6.53 -7.26
CA GLU A 195 15.86 -6.91 -7.16
C GLU A 195 16.66 -5.72 -6.66
N GLY A 196 17.62 -5.95 -5.79
CA GLY A 196 18.44 -4.88 -5.25
C GLY A 196 19.36 -5.31 -4.13
N THR A 197 19.71 -4.38 -3.28
CA THR A 197 20.61 -4.63 -2.15
C THR A 197 20.08 -4.03 -0.86
N ILE A 198 20.43 -4.68 0.26
CA ILE A 198 20.37 -4.14 1.61
C ILE A 198 21.80 -4.16 2.13
N ASP A 199 22.38 -2.97 2.45
CA ASP A 199 23.78 -2.82 2.84
C ASP A 199 24.77 -3.46 1.83
N GLY A 200 24.45 -3.35 0.54
CA GLY A 200 25.26 -3.96 -0.52
C GLY A 200 25.07 -5.47 -0.67
N VAL A 201 24.29 -6.13 0.19
CA VAL A 201 23.97 -7.55 0.08
C VAL A 201 22.80 -7.75 -0.86
N SER A 202 23.02 -8.52 -1.93
CA SER A 202 22.00 -8.77 -2.96
C SER A 202 20.79 -9.50 -2.37
N THR A 203 19.60 -9.02 -2.71
CA THR A 203 18.33 -9.65 -2.37
C THR A 203 17.31 -9.47 -3.49
N LYS A 204 16.30 -10.34 -3.50
CA LYS A 204 15.23 -10.34 -4.49
C LYS A 204 13.89 -10.65 -3.84
N GLY A 205 12.83 -10.42 -4.59
CA GLY A 205 11.48 -10.70 -4.16
C GLY A 205 10.46 -10.14 -5.13
N THR A 206 9.35 -9.71 -4.60
CA THR A 206 8.27 -9.07 -5.33
C THR A 206 7.87 -7.76 -4.67
N SER A 207 7.16 -6.91 -5.38
CA SER A 207 6.71 -5.64 -4.83
C SER A 207 5.33 -5.25 -5.36
N TYR A 208 4.66 -4.44 -4.55
CA TYR A 208 3.39 -3.79 -4.85
C TYR A 208 3.54 -2.28 -4.67
N PHE A 209 2.86 -1.51 -5.50
CA PHE A 209 2.87 -0.05 -5.42
C PHE A 209 1.48 0.53 -5.59
N GLN A 210 1.23 1.64 -4.90
CA GLN A 210 0.08 2.49 -5.17
C GLN A 210 0.43 3.97 -5.05
N LYS A 211 -0.07 4.76 -5.99
CA LYS A 211 -0.23 6.20 -5.88
C LYS A 211 -1.68 6.50 -5.60
N VAL A 212 -1.94 7.26 -4.56
CA VAL A 212 -3.30 7.62 -4.18
C VAL A 212 -3.42 9.13 -4.01
N CYS A 213 -4.50 9.67 -4.55
CA CYS A 213 -5.01 10.99 -4.26
C CYS A 213 -6.38 10.80 -3.65
N VAL A 214 -6.57 11.14 -2.39
CA VAL A 214 -7.86 10.99 -1.71
C VAL A 214 -8.30 12.29 -1.07
N GLN A 215 -9.60 12.56 -1.15
CA GLN A 215 -10.27 13.64 -0.46
C GLN A 215 -11.55 13.10 0.16
N ALA A 216 -11.40 12.44 1.29
CA ALA A 216 -12.49 11.79 2.00
C ALA A 216 -12.12 11.59 3.48
N PRO A 217 -13.11 11.41 4.37
CA PRO A 217 -12.87 10.91 5.72
C PRO A 217 -12.19 9.54 5.68
N SER A 218 -11.31 9.28 6.63
CA SER A 218 -10.73 7.94 6.81
C SER A 218 -11.81 6.98 7.32
N VAL A 219 -12.13 5.98 6.53
CA VAL A 219 -13.03 4.89 6.93
C VAL A 219 -12.20 3.64 7.24
N PRO A 220 -12.64 2.78 8.16
CA PRO A 220 -12.00 1.49 8.40
C PRO A 220 -11.98 0.62 7.15
N TRP A 221 -10.94 -0.21 6.99
CA TRP A 221 -10.85 -1.17 5.90
C TRP A 221 -10.09 -2.44 6.28
N PHE A 222 -10.39 -3.51 5.55
CA PHE A 222 -9.49 -4.63 5.34
C PHE A 222 -8.92 -4.54 3.94
N TRP A 223 -7.64 -4.70 3.81
CA TRP A 223 -6.94 -4.87 2.54
C TRP A 223 -5.96 -6.02 2.65
N GLY A 224 -5.63 -6.64 1.53
CA GLY A 224 -4.51 -7.56 1.48
C GLY A 224 -4.13 -7.92 0.05
N MET A 225 -2.90 -8.38 -0.07
CA MET A 225 -2.27 -8.75 -1.32
C MET A 225 -1.48 -10.04 -1.14
N LEU A 226 -1.67 -10.98 -2.06
CA LEU A 226 -0.84 -12.17 -2.20
C LEU A 226 -0.18 -12.18 -3.56
N HIS A 227 1.11 -12.43 -3.59
CA HIS A 227 1.89 -12.72 -4.77
C HIS A 227 2.22 -14.21 -4.81
N LEU A 228 1.85 -14.87 -5.90
CA LEU A 228 2.08 -16.27 -6.14
C LEU A 228 3.36 -16.45 -6.95
N ASP A 229 4.00 -17.61 -6.81
CA ASP A 229 5.34 -17.83 -7.37
C ASP A 229 5.40 -17.78 -8.91
N ASP A 230 4.27 -18.03 -9.55
CA ASP A 230 4.14 -17.97 -11.02
C ASP A 230 3.88 -16.56 -11.56
N GLY A 231 3.80 -15.54 -10.71
CA GLY A 231 3.44 -14.17 -11.08
C GLY A 231 1.95 -13.87 -11.05
N SER A 232 1.12 -14.83 -10.66
CA SER A 232 -0.29 -14.57 -10.34
C SER A 232 -0.41 -13.78 -9.04
N TYR A 233 -1.51 -13.05 -8.86
CA TYR A 233 -1.75 -12.31 -7.64
C TYR A 233 -3.22 -12.26 -7.24
N ILE A 234 -3.46 -12.09 -5.96
CA ILE A 234 -4.77 -11.91 -5.35
C ILE A 234 -4.75 -10.60 -4.56
N ASP A 235 -5.78 -9.77 -4.74
CA ASP A 235 -5.99 -8.51 -4.03
C ASP A 235 -7.42 -8.49 -3.50
N TRP A 236 -7.60 -7.98 -2.28
CA TRP A 236 -8.93 -7.71 -1.72
C TRP A 236 -8.97 -6.39 -0.99
N PHE A 237 -10.11 -5.70 -1.07
CA PHE A 237 -10.35 -4.45 -0.37
C PHE A 237 -11.79 -4.36 0.13
N LEU A 238 -11.95 -4.19 1.42
CA LEU A 238 -13.23 -4.12 2.11
C LEU A 238 -13.28 -2.90 3.03
N PRO A 239 -13.61 -1.70 2.54
CA PRO A 239 -13.93 -0.59 3.40
C PRO A 239 -15.27 -0.84 4.11
N HIS A 240 -15.32 -0.53 5.41
CA HIS A 240 -16.47 -0.89 6.23
C HIS A 240 -16.76 0.15 7.32
N LEU A 241 -17.97 0.09 7.86
CA LEU A 241 -18.36 0.80 9.07
C LEU A 241 -18.51 -0.22 10.21
N ALA A 242 -18.00 0.11 11.38
CA ALA A 242 -18.15 -0.71 12.58
C ALA A 242 -18.90 0.09 13.66
N PRO A 243 -19.93 -0.49 14.29
CA PRO A 243 -20.73 0.24 15.28
C PRO A 243 -20.02 0.48 16.61
N THR A 244 -18.96 -0.25 16.90
CA THR A 244 -18.14 -0.03 18.09
C THR A 244 -16.72 0.25 17.70
N ILE A 245 -16.39 1.50 17.73
CA ILE A 245 -15.05 1.98 17.50
C ILE A 245 -14.51 2.33 18.87
N THR A 246 -13.46 1.64 19.29
CA THR A 246 -12.71 2.06 20.46
C THR A 246 -11.62 3.00 19.98
N ALA A 247 -11.90 4.29 19.99
CA ALA A 247 -10.89 5.30 19.85
C ALA A 247 -9.71 4.98 20.77
N ARG A 248 -8.50 5.12 20.27
CA ARG A 248 -7.25 4.95 21.03
C ARG A 248 -6.97 3.53 21.57
N ASP A 249 -7.69 2.52 21.14
CA ASP A 249 -7.30 1.14 21.45
C ASP A 249 -6.17 0.74 20.53
N SER A 250 -4.95 0.75 21.03
CA SER A 250 -3.73 0.33 20.29
C SER A 250 -3.73 -1.16 19.97
N ARG A 251 -4.65 -1.92 20.52
CA ARG A 251 -4.83 -3.32 20.18
C ARG A 251 -5.49 -3.46 18.83
N PRO A 252 -4.97 -4.32 17.93
CA PRO A 252 -5.51 -4.48 16.59
C PRO A 252 -6.95 -4.99 16.54
N TRP A 253 -7.44 -5.63 17.62
CA TRP A 253 -8.83 -6.09 17.80
C TRP A 253 -9.05 -6.54 19.25
N LYS A 254 -10.31 -6.73 19.59
CA LYS A 254 -10.75 -7.49 20.76
C LYS A 254 -11.24 -8.87 20.30
N ASN A 255 -11.22 -9.86 21.18
CA ASN A 255 -11.64 -11.25 20.89
C ASN A 255 -13.08 -11.39 20.36
N ARG A 256 -13.86 -10.34 20.37
CA ARG A 256 -15.15 -10.29 19.72
C ARG A 256 -15.01 -9.41 18.49
N ASP A 257 -14.99 -10.01 17.36
CA ASP A 257 -15.15 -9.29 16.10
C ASP A 257 -16.51 -8.63 16.09
N ILE A 258 -16.45 -7.34 15.91
CA ILE A 258 -17.62 -6.52 15.85
C ILE A 258 -18.16 -6.69 14.45
N THR A 259 -19.46 -6.91 14.37
CA THR A 259 -20.17 -6.90 13.09
C THR A 259 -19.83 -5.60 12.37
N HIS A 260 -19.28 -5.71 11.20
CA HIS A 260 -19.01 -4.58 10.31
C HIS A 260 -19.99 -4.59 9.13
N PHE A 261 -20.26 -3.41 8.62
CA PHE A 261 -21.08 -3.22 7.43
C PHE A 261 -20.16 -2.77 6.30
N ALA A 262 -20.05 -3.60 5.27
CA ALA A 262 -19.28 -3.24 4.09
C ALA A 262 -19.87 -2.01 3.40
N ILE A 263 -19.01 -1.03 3.07
CA ILE A 263 -19.38 0.12 2.23
C ILE A 263 -19.31 -0.31 0.77
N SER A 264 -18.29 -1.06 0.43
CA SER A 264 -18.11 -1.72 -0.86
C SER A 264 -17.30 -2.99 -0.65
N GLU A 265 -17.34 -3.87 -1.60
CA GLU A 265 -16.59 -5.12 -1.59
C GLU A 265 -15.86 -5.24 -2.92
N GLY A 266 -14.63 -5.70 -2.88
CA GLY A 266 -13.86 -5.88 -4.08
C GLY A 266 -12.71 -6.84 -3.87
N GLY A 267 -12.60 -7.79 -4.79
CA GLY A 267 -11.46 -8.68 -4.91
C GLY A 267 -11.01 -8.79 -6.36
N LEU A 268 -9.76 -9.12 -6.54
CA LEU A 268 -9.15 -9.34 -7.83
C LEU A 268 -8.27 -10.59 -7.75
N PHE A 269 -8.40 -11.48 -8.71
CA PHE A 269 -7.46 -12.55 -8.95
C PHE A 269 -6.95 -12.45 -10.38
N HIS A 270 -5.65 -12.36 -10.55
CA HIS A 270 -4.99 -12.46 -11.84
C HIS A 270 -4.25 -13.79 -11.93
N ASP A 271 -4.66 -14.62 -12.85
CA ASP A 271 -4.04 -15.91 -13.17
C ASP A 271 -3.17 -15.73 -14.42
N VAL A 272 -1.86 -15.67 -14.23
CA VAL A 272 -0.92 -15.43 -15.32
C VAL A 272 -0.88 -16.57 -16.32
N ASN A 273 -1.04 -17.82 -15.85
CA ASN A 273 -1.00 -19.00 -16.70
C ASN A 273 -2.24 -19.13 -17.61
N ARG A 274 -3.32 -18.45 -17.23
CA ARG A 274 -4.56 -18.41 -18.00
C ARG A 274 -4.77 -17.06 -18.69
N GLU A 275 -3.86 -16.10 -18.50
CA GLU A 275 -3.97 -14.73 -18.99
C GLU A 275 -5.33 -14.08 -18.64
N ARG A 276 -5.85 -14.41 -17.46
CA ARG A 276 -7.21 -14.02 -17.02
C ARG A 276 -7.16 -13.23 -15.71
N SER A 277 -7.88 -12.12 -15.69
CA SER A 277 -8.18 -11.37 -14.47
C SER A 277 -9.65 -11.52 -14.13
N GLU A 278 -9.94 -11.89 -12.88
CA GLU A 278 -11.28 -12.05 -12.36
C GLU A 278 -11.54 -11.06 -11.24
N ARG A 279 -12.67 -10.37 -11.31
CA ARG A 279 -13.15 -9.49 -10.26
C ARG A 279 -14.20 -10.20 -9.42
N PHE A 280 -14.14 -9.96 -8.13
CA PHE A 280 -15.08 -10.51 -7.15
C PHE A 280 -15.87 -9.35 -6.54
N SER A 281 -17.19 -9.42 -6.67
CA SER A 281 -18.12 -8.46 -6.07
C SER A 281 -18.61 -8.91 -4.71
N SER A 282 -18.31 -10.14 -4.34
CA SER A 282 -18.64 -10.70 -3.03
C SER A 282 -17.36 -11.05 -2.28
N LEU A 283 -17.17 -10.43 -1.12
CA LEU A 283 -15.98 -10.56 -0.31
C LEU A 283 -16.36 -10.60 1.17
N LYS A 284 -15.85 -11.57 1.88
CA LYS A 284 -15.95 -11.66 3.33
C LYS A 284 -14.56 -11.75 3.92
N VAL A 285 -14.27 -10.94 4.91
CA VAL A 285 -13.03 -11.00 5.69
C VAL A 285 -13.40 -11.17 7.17
N GLU A 286 -12.95 -12.27 7.75
CA GLU A 286 -13.08 -12.56 9.18
C GLU A 286 -11.71 -12.71 9.79
N ARG A 287 -11.61 -12.52 11.10
CA ARG A 287 -10.38 -12.66 11.85
C ARG A 287 -10.61 -13.57 13.05
N SER A 288 -9.62 -14.41 13.30
CA SER A 288 -9.43 -15.08 14.58
C SER A 288 -8.10 -14.65 15.19
N CYS A 289 -7.86 -15.01 16.43
CA CYS A 289 -6.67 -14.60 17.17
C CYS A 289 -5.77 -15.79 17.43
N GLN A 290 -4.48 -15.63 17.16
CA GLN A 290 -3.44 -16.58 17.56
C GLN A 290 -3.13 -16.45 19.05
N THR A 291 -2.45 -17.42 19.63
CA THR A 291 -2.02 -17.40 21.06
C THR A 291 -1.10 -16.24 21.39
N ASN A 292 -0.33 -15.75 20.42
CA ASN A 292 0.54 -14.58 20.57
C ASN A 292 -0.19 -13.23 20.37
N GLY A 293 -1.51 -13.26 20.15
CA GLY A 293 -2.33 -12.05 19.94
C GLY A 293 -2.35 -11.53 18.51
N LEU A 294 -1.62 -12.10 17.56
CA LEU A 294 -1.67 -11.73 16.16
C LEU A 294 -2.89 -12.33 15.44
N PRO A 295 -3.41 -11.70 14.36
CA PRO A 295 -4.56 -12.23 13.65
C PRO A 295 -4.26 -13.47 12.80
N VAL A 296 -5.32 -14.22 12.57
CA VAL A 296 -5.48 -15.07 11.41
C VAL A 296 -6.61 -14.47 10.57
N PHE A 297 -6.33 -14.15 9.34
CA PHE A 297 -7.31 -13.65 8.39
C PHE A 297 -7.94 -14.82 7.63
N HIS A 298 -9.28 -14.82 7.57
CA HIS A 298 -10.06 -15.74 6.78
C HIS A 298 -10.75 -14.93 5.69
N VAL A 299 -10.29 -15.08 4.46
CA VAL A 299 -10.81 -14.34 3.30
C VAL A 299 -11.59 -15.28 2.41
N HIS A 300 -12.80 -14.87 2.05
CA HIS A 300 -13.67 -15.61 1.16
C HIS A 300 -14.18 -14.66 0.07
N MET A 301 -13.86 -14.97 -1.17
CA MET A 301 -14.27 -14.22 -2.34
C MET A 301 -15.00 -15.13 -3.32
N TRP A 302 -16.06 -14.64 -3.98
CA TRP A 302 -16.77 -15.40 -5.00
C TRP A 302 -17.45 -14.48 -6.02
N ASN A 303 -17.58 -14.95 -7.25
CA ASN A 303 -18.20 -14.22 -8.35
C ASN A 303 -19.26 -15.03 -9.12
N GLY A 304 -19.66 -16.19 -8.61
CA GLY A 304 -20.60 -17.11 -9.23
C GLY A 304 -19.96 -18.17 -10.15
N VAL A 305 -18.67 -18.00 -10.48
CA VAL A 305 -17.90 -18.95 -11.31
C VAL A 305 -16.68 -19.45 -10.54
N THR A 306 -15.98 -18.53 -9.90
CA THR A 306 -14.77 -18.81 -9.12
C THR A 306 -15.01 -18.49 -7.66
N GLU A 307 -14.56 -19.37 -6.78
CA GLU A 307 -14.55 -19.21 -5.34
C GLU A 307 -13.11 -19.29 -4.83
N ILE A 308 -12.71 -18.35 -3.97
CA ILE A 308 -11.40 -18.30 -3.37
C ILE A 308 -11.55 -18.25 -1.84
N LYS A 309 -10.88 -19.17 -1.15
CA LYS A 309 -10.81 -19.25 0.31
C LYS A 309 -9.37 -19.19 0.74
N ILE A 310 -9.04 -18.27 1.63
CA ILE A 310 -7.70 -18.06 2.14
C ILE A 310 -7.74 -18.06 3.67
N GLU A 311 -6.80 -18.77 4.27
CA GLU A 311 -6.44 -18.65 5.69
C GLU A 311 -4.98 -18.22 5.76
N ALA A 312 -4.73 -17.04 6.30
CA ALA A 312 -3.40 -16.45 6.41
C ALA A 312 -3.15 -15.93 7.83
N LYS A 313 -2.01 -16.36 8.42
CA LYS A 313 -1.57 -15.94 9.73
C LYS A 313 -0.67 -14.72 9.61
N ALA A 314 -0.90 -13.71 10.43
CA ALA A 314 0.06 -12.66 10.64
C ALA A 314 1.27 -13.20 11.42
N VAL A 315 2.47 -12.91 10.95
CA VAL A 315 3.71 -13.31 11.61
C VAL A 315 4.31 -12.17 12.43
N SER A 316 3.96 -10.94 12.07
CA SER A 316 4.35 -9.73 12.78
C SER A 316 3.32 -8.63 12.54
N ARG A 317 3.51 -7.46 13.15
CA ARG A 317 2.62 -6.30 13.02
C ARG A 317 3.42 -5.01 13.01
N ALA A 318 3.15 -4.14 12.03
CA ALA A 318 3.42 -2.73 12.12
C ALA A 318 2.15 -1.98 12.55
N HIS A 319 2.30 -0.94 13.39
CA HIS A 319 1.18 -0.25 14.01
C HIS A 319 1.38 1.26 14.00
N TRP A 320 0.45 1.97 13.38
CA TRP A 320 0.45 3.42 13.29
C TRP A 320 -0.87 4.00 13.78
N THR A 321 -0.80 5.16 14.43
CA THR A 321 -1.98 5.96 14.77
C THR A 321 -1.86 7.33 14.12
N PHE A 322 -2.98 7.80 13.58
CA PHE A 322 -3.10 9.14 12.98
C PHE A 322 -4.27 9.84 13.64
N ASP A 323 -3.99 10.93 14.33
CA ASP A 323 -4.99 11.81 14.93
C ASP A 323 -4.92 13.18 14.27
N GLN A 324 -6.06 13.71 13.85
CA GLN A 324 -6.12 14.99 13.19
C GLN A 324 -7.39 15.76 13.55
N PRO A 325 -7.29 17.07 13.80
CA PRO A 325 -8.46 17.89 13.97
C PRO A 325 -9.23 17.98 12.64
N THR A 326 -10.54 18.01 12.74
CA THR A 326 -11.45 18.19 11.62
C THR A 326 -12.35 19.40 11.83
N ARG A 327 -13.22 19.68 10.87
CA ARG A 327 -14.21 20.76 11.01
C ARG A 327 -15.14 20.49 12.18
N GLY A 328 -15.55 21.56 12.89
CA GLY A 328 -16.49 21.48 14.01
C GLY A 328 -15.86 21.01 15.32
N GLY A 329 -14.53 21.01 15.44
CA GLY A 329 -13.84 20.64 16.67
C GLY A 329 -13.77 19.14 16.94
N MET A 330 -14.09 18.31 15.93
CA MET A 330 -13.95 16.87 16.01
C MET A 330 -12.55 16.43 15.66
N THR A 331 -12.15 15.26 16.14
CA THR A 331 -10.89 14.60 15.80
C THR A 331 -11.19 13.38 14.93
N SER A 332 -10.49 13.27 13.80
CA SER A 332 -10.44 12.03 13.03
C SER A 332 -9.29 11.19 13.53
N HIS A 333 -9.60 10.02 14.05
CA HIS A 333 -8.64 9.02 14.48
C HIS A 333 -8.58 7.88 13.49
N LEU A 334 -7.38 7.46 13.12
CA LEU A 334 -7.14 6.26 12.34
C LEU A 334 -6.09 5.41 13.04
N THR A 335 -6.44 4.17 13.34
CA THR A 335 -5.48 3.13 13.70
C THR A 335 -5.24 2.28 12.46
N TYR A 336 -3.98 2.15 12.07
CA TYR A 336 -3.55 1.47 10.87
C TYR A 336 -2.56 0.36 11.23
N ASN A 337 -2.86 -0.84 10.80
CA ASN A 337 -2.01 -2.00 11.06
C ASN A 337 -1.71 -2.73 9.75
N GLU A 338 -0.46 -3.15 9.61
CA GLU A 338 0.03 -3.97 8.52
C GLU A 338 0.67 -5.24 9.06
N TYR A 339 0.47 -6.33 8.33
CA TYR A 339 0.85 -7.66 8.77
C TYR A 339 1.54 -8.43 7.64
N PRO A 340 2.84 -8.73 7.75
CA PRO A 340 3.43 -9.81 6.97
C PRO A 340 2.70 -11.13 7.22
N LEU A 341 2.38 -11.87 6.15
CA LEU A 341 1.52 -13.05 6.19
C LEU A 341 2.25 -14.35 5.88
N GLU A 342 1.85 -15.40 6.58
CA GLU A 342 2.03 -16.80 6.19
C GLU A 342 0.69 -17.36 5.72
N VAL A 343 0.58 -17.74 4.46
CA VAL A 343 -0.62 -18.39 3.93
C VAL A 343 -0.61 -19.86 4.32
N VAL A 344 -1.50 -20.23 5.24
CA VAL A 344 -1.61 -21.59 5.77
C VAL A 344 -2.47 -22.47 4.86
N ARG A 345 -3.59 -21.91 4.38
CA ARG A 345 -4.51 -22.58 3.48
C ARG A 345 -4.96 -21.61 2.38
N MET A 346 -5.02 -22.11 1.18
CA MET A 346 -5.63 -21.43 0.05
C MET A 346 -6.29 -22.46 -0.84
N GLU A 347 -7.51 -22.16 -1.26
CA GLU A 347 -8.27 -22.95 -2.22
C GLU A 347 -8.87 -21.99 -3.25
N ILE A 348 -8.67 -22.31 -4.51
CA ILE A 348 -9.28 -21.63 -5.65
C ILE A 348 -10.06 -22.68 -6.43
N GLU A 349 -11.39 -22.59 -6.38
CA GLU A 349 -12.32 -23.45 -7.09
C GLU A 349 -12.89 -22.72 -8.28
N ASP A 350 -12.80 -23.30 -9.45
CA ASP A 350 -13.34 -22.78 -10.71
C ASP A 350 -13.86 -23.94 -11.60
N GLU A 351 -14.33 -23.63 -12.78
CA GLU A 351 -14.85 -24.62 -13.75
C GLU A 351 -13.86 -25.72 -14.15
N LYS A 352 -12.54 -25.53 -13.90
CA LYS A 352 -11.48 -26.51 -14.19
C LYS A 352 -11.11 -27.36 -13.00
N GLY A 353 -11.68 -27.09 -11.83
CA GLY A 353 -11.45 -27.82 -10.60
C GLY A 353 -10.86 -26.98 -9.47
N ILE A 354 -10.31 -27.63 -8.46
CA ILE A 354 -9.79 -27.01 -7.24
C ILE A 354 -8.27 -26.99 -7.32
N ARG A 355 -7.71 -25.80 -7.10
CA ARG A 355 -6.27 -25.61 -6.86
C ARG A 355 -6.06 -25.20 -5.40
N THR A 356 -5.06 -25.77 -4.77
CA THR A 356 -4.78 -25.57 -3.36
C THR A 356 -3.50 -24.78 -3.16
N ARG A 357 -3.19 -24.40 -1.91
CA ARG A 357 -1.93 -23.75 -1.52
C ARG A 357 -0.69 -24.43 -2.13
N LYS A 358 -0.70 -25.76 -2.28
CA LYS A 358 0.44 -26.55 -2.77
C LYS A 358 0.72 -26.38 -4.26
N ASP A 359 -0.26 -25.93 -5.01
CA ASP A 359 -0.16 -25.78 -6.47
C ASP A 359 0.52 -24.46 -6.88
N TRP A 360 0.84 -23.59 -5.91
CA TRP A 360 1.29 -22.22 -6.15
C TRP A 360 2.73 -21.90 -5.72
N GLY A 361 3.50 -22.88 -5.28
CA GLY A 361 4.88 -22.65 -4.84
C GLY A 361 4.97 -21.70 -3.64
N LYS A 362 5.86 -20.74 -3.68
CA LYS A 362 6.01 -19.71 -2.65
C LYS A 362 4.90 -18.67 -2.79
N ILE A 363 4.24 -18.35 -1.69
CA ILE A 363 3.25 -17.28 -1.62
C ILE A 363 3.77 -16.24 -0.65
N ARG A 364 3.88 -15.00 -1.13
CA ARG A 364 4.24 -13.83 -0.32
C ARG A 364 2.99 -13.00 -0.11
N GLY A 365 2.79 -12.48 1.08
CA GLY A 365 1.58 -11.72 1.34
C GLY A 365 1.72 -10.70 2.45
N ASN A 366 0.85 -9.71 2.36
CA ASN A 366 0.63 -8.72 3.40
C ASN A 366 -0.86 -8.43 3.53
N ALA A 367 -1.30 -8.05 4.70
CA ALA A 367 -2.65 -7.57 4.92
C ALA A 367 -2.65 -6.35 5.83
N GLU A 368 -3.64 -5.52 5.61
CA GLU A 368 -3.96 -4.36 6.45
C GLU A 368 -5.29 -4.55 7.15
N HIS A 369 -5.35 -4.04 8.34
CA HIS A 369 -6.59 -3.78 9.02
C HIS A 369 -6.53 -2.43 9.69
N SER A 370 -7.35 -1.53 9.23
CA SER A 370 -7.50 -0.23 9.85
C SER A 370 -8.87 -0.08 10.46
N TRP A 371 -8.95 0.76 11.48
CA TRP A 371 -10.20 1.30 11.97
C TRP A 371 -10.03 2.75 12.33
N GLY A 372 -11.08 3.49 12.20
CA GLY A 372 -11.06 4.91 12.45
C GLY A 372 -12.34 5.38 13.13
N LEU A 373 -12.25 6.55 13.71
CA LEU A 373 -13.35 7.21 14.39
C LEU A 373 -13.28 8.71 14.15
N LEU A 374 -14.44 9.28 13.98
CA LEU A 374 -14.65 10.71 14.09
C LEU A 374 -15.31 10.98 15.45
N HIS A 375 -14.65 11.68 16.36
CA HIS A 375 -15.13 11.94 17.72
C HIS A 375 -14.90 13.38 18.17
#